data_e0a1b98aad589974ffe07d07b1486096
#
_entry.id   e0a1b98aad589974ffe07d07b1486096
#
_cell.length_a   1.000
_cell.length_b   1.000
_cell.length_c   1.000
_cell.angle_alpha   90.00
_cell.angle_beta   90.00
_cell.angle_gamma   90.00
#
_symmetry.space_group_name_H-M   'P 1'
#
loop_
_entity.id
_entity.type
_entity.pdbx_description
1 polymer ?
#
loop_
_entity_poly.entity_id
_entity_poly.type
_entity_poly.pdbx_seq_one_letter_code
_entity_poly.pdbx_strand_id
1 'polypeptide(L)'
;IVGLIVSAATSATGLIDWLRIERGTPLFRTATSHMIAMLLATAAFLVAIGNGYGQASDGVITHAALILTLIAFGLLTLGGWLGGAIVFNYGMRVLNLVEEPASRAVSPAPHPEEEAAER
;
A
#
# COMPACT_ATOMS: atom_id res chain seq x y z
N ILE A 1 -9.15 14.86 -2.50
CA ILE A 1 -10.36 14.02 -2.55
C ILE A 1 -10.12 12.79 -3.41
N VAL A 2 -9.66 12.91 -4.67
CA VAL A 2 -9.40 11.77 -5.57
C VAL A 2 -8.45 10.75 -4.92
N GLY A 3 -7.35 11.19 -4.32
CA GLY A 3 -6.40 10.32 -3.63
C GLY A 3 -7.03 9.49 -2.50
N LEU A 4 -8.00 10.05 -1.77
CA LEU A 4 -8.72 9.34 -0.71
C LEU A 4 -9.66 8.26 -1.25
N ILE A 5 -10.33 8.52 -2.37
CA ILE A 5 -11.20 7.53 -3.02
C ILE A 5 -10.36 6.36 -3.51
N VAL A 6 -9.24 6.64 -4.19
CA VAL A 6 -8.32 5.62 -4.69
C VAL A 6 -7.70 4.84 -3.54
N SER A 7 -7.31 5.51 -2.43
CA SER A 7 -6.73 4.83 -1.26
C SER A 7 -7.73 3.88 -0.57
N ALA A 8 -9.03 4.18 -0.59
CA ALA A 8 -10.05 3.28 -0.06
C ALA A 8 -10.12 1.97 -0.85
N ALA A 9 -10.13 2.05 -2.19
CA ALA A 9 -10.11 0.87 -3.05
C ALA A 9 -8.83 0.04 -2.86
N THR A 10 -7.67 0.70 -2.82
CA THR A 10 -6.37 0.05 -2.58
C THR A 10 -6.30 -0.60 -1.19
N SER A 11 -6.88 0.04 -0.17
CA SER A 11 -6.94 -0.53 1.19
C SER A 11 -7.81 -1.78 1.25
N ALA A 12 -8.92 -1.81 0.50
CA ALA A 12 -9.79 -3.00 0.44
C ALA A 12 -9.07 -4.20 -0.18
N THR A 13 -8.36 -4.00 -1.31
CA THR A 13 -7.57 -5.07 -1.94
C THR A 13 -6.42 -5.53 -1.05
N GLY A 14 -5.70 -4.58 -0.40
CA GLY A 14 -4.64 -4.90 0.55
C GLY A 14 -5.12 -5.67 1.78
N LEU A 15 -6.33 -5.37 2.27
CA LEU A 15 -6.94 -6.12 3.36
C LEU A 15 -7.26 -7.56 2.96
N ILE A 16 -7.78 -7.78 1.76
CA ILE A 16 -8.05 -9.12 1.23
C ILE A 16 -6.75 -9.94 1.15
N ASP A 17 -5.68 -9.34 0.66
CA ASP A 17 -4.37 -9.99 0.59
C ASP A 17 -3.81 -10.29 1.98
N TRP A 18 -3.90 -9.35 2.92
CA TRP A 18 -3.46 -9.55 4.31
C TRP A 18 -4.20 -10.70 5.01
N LEU A 19 -5.51 -10.86 4.76
CA LEU A 19 -6.31 -11.96 5.32
C LEU A 19 -5.86 -13.35 4.84
N ARG A 20 -5.19 -13.42 3.68
CA ARG A 20 -4.67 -14.67 3.10
C ARG A 20 -3.26 -15.03 3.54
N ILE A 21 -2.55 -14.09 4.20
CA ILE A 21 -1.19 -14.35 4.70
C ILE A 21 -1.26 -15.24 5.94
N GLU A 22 -0.42 -16.27 5.98
CA GLU A 22 -0.30 -17.14 7.13
C GLU A 22 0.18 -16.36 8.37
N ARG A 23 -0.57 -16.49 9.45
CA ARG A 23 -0.31 -15.78 10.71
C ARG A 23 0.97 -16.27 11.37
N GLY A 24 1.70 -15.35 12.02
CA GLY A 24 2.93 -15.69 12.73
C GLY A 24 4.20 -15.67 11.87
N THR A 25 4.07 -15.59 10.55
CA THR A 25 5.20 -15.49 9.61
C THR A 25 5.85 -14.10 9.64
N PRO A 26 7.12 -13.96 9.26
CA PRO A 26 7.76 -12.66 9.07
C PRO A 26 7.02 -11.77 8.07
N LEU A 27 6.52 -12.36 6.98
CA LEU A 27 5.68 -11.66 5.98
C LEU A 27 4.43 -11.06 6.65
N PHE A 28 3.72 -11.83 7.49
CA PHE A 28 2.52 -11.35 8.18
C PHE A 28 2.83 -10.15 9.08
N ARG A 29 3.96 -10.16 9.79
CA ARG A 29 4.39 -9.03 10.64
C ARG A 29 4.69 -7.79 9.81
N THR A 30 5.42 -7.94 8.69
CA THR A 30 5.76 -6.83 7.79
C THR A 30 4.50 -6.26 7.14
N ALA A 31 3.59 -7.12 6.66
CA ALA A 31 2.32 -6.71 6.06
C ALA A 31 1.40 -6.00 7.08
N THR A 32 1.37 -6.46 8.34
CA THR A 32 0.62 -5.80 9.42
C THR A 32 1.20 -4.43 9.74
N SER A 33 2.53 -4.31 9.83
CA SER A 33 3.20 -3.02 10.07
C SER A 33 2.97 -2.04 8.92
N HIS A 34 3.03 -2.51 7.66
CA HIS A 34 2.68 -1.73 6.49
C HIS A 34 1.23 -1.23 6.56
N MET A 35 0.28 -2.11 6.84
CA MET A 35 -1.14 -1.76 6.96
C MET A 35 -1.37 -0.70 8.03
N ILE A 36 -0.78 -0.85 9.21
CA ILE A 36 -0.89 0.12 10.31
C ILE A 36 -0.31 1.48 9.89
N ALA A 37 0.89 1.50 9.30
CA ALA A 37 1.52 2.74 8.84
C ALA A 37 0.65 3.47 7.81
N MET A 38 0.08 2.75 6.84
CA MET A 38 -0.78 3.32 5.81
C MET A 38 -2.11 3.84 6.36
N LEU A 39 -2.74 3.13 7.30
CA LEU A 39 -3.96 3.59 7.96
C LEU A 39 -3.71 4.85 8.79
N LEU A 40 -2.62 4.90 9.55
CA LEU A 40 -2.24 6.08 10.33
C LEU A 40 -1.89 7.27 9.42
N ALA A 41 -1.18 7.05 8.30
CA ALA A 41 -0.91 8.08 7.32
C ALA A 41 -2.22 8.66 6.74
N THR A 42 -3.15 7.79 6.36
CA THR A 42 -4.45 8.21 5.82
C THR A 42 -5.24 9.01 6.85
N ALA A 43 -5.29 8.55 8.10
CA ALA A 43 -5.96 9.25 9.19
C ALA A 43 -5.32 10.63 9.45
N ALA A 44 -4.00 10.72 9.46
CA ALA A 44 -3.28 11.98 9.65
C ALA A 44 -3.55 12.98 8.51
N PHE A 45 -3.59 12.51 7.24
CA PHE A 45 -3.97 13.36 6.11
C PHE A 45 -5.42 13.84 6.21
N LEU A 46 -6.36 12.98 6.62
CA LEU A 46 -7.77 13.37 6.82
C LEU A 46 -7.90 14.47 7.88
N VAL A 47 -7.21 14.31 9.01
CA VAL A 47 -7.20 15.33 10.07
C VAL A 47 -6.52 16.61 9.61
N ALA A 48 -5.42 16.52 8.84
CA ALA A 48 -4.75 17.68 8.27
C ALA A 48 -5.67 18.46 7.33
N ILE A 49 -6.39 17.77 6.45
CA ILE A 49 -7.39 18.37 5.55
C ILE A 49 -8.49 19.06 6.38
N GLY A 50 -9.05 18.40 7.39
CA GLY A 50 -10.11 18.95 8.23
C GLY A 50 -9.67 20.23 8.96
N ASN A 51 -8.41 20.27 9.43
CA ASN A 51 -7.85 21.46 10.10
C ASN A 51 -7.46 22.60 9.15
N GLY A 52 -7.22 22.31 7.87
CA GLY A 52 -6.75 23.30 6.90
C GLY A 52 -7.80 23.78 5.92
N TYR A 53 -8.93 23.09 5.80
CA TYR A 53 -9.89 23.30 4.70
C TYR A 53 -10.46 24.71 4.63
N GLY A 54 -10.88 25.27 5.78
CA GLY A 54 -11.49 26.59 5.83
C GLY A 54 -10.50 27.75 5.63
N GLN A 55 -9.22 27.54 5.89
CA GLN A 55 -8.19 28.58 5.82
C GLN A 55 -7.35 28.48 4.52
N ALA A 56 -7.41 27.35 3.83
CA ALA A 56 -6.74 27.17 2.56
C ALA A 56 -7.28 28.09 1.47
N SER A 57 -8.58 28.44 1.51
CA SER A 57 -9.21 29.43 0.63
C SER A 57 -8.62 30.84 0.80
N ASP A 58 -8.13 31.15 2.00
CA ASP A 58 -7.53 32.45 2.33
C ASP A 58 -5.99 32.46 2.14
N GLY A 59 -5.44 31.35 1.60
CA GLY A 59 -4.00 31.18 1.39
C GLY A 59 -3.20 30.97 2.68
N VAL A 60 -3.87 30.66 3.79
CA VAL A 60 -3.23 30.47 5.11
C VAL A 60 -3.09 28.99 5.42
N ILE A 61 -1.87 28.57 5.76
CA ILE A 61 -1.59 27.20 6.23
C ILE A 61 -1.46 27.23 7.75
N THR A 62 -2.30 26.46 8.45
CA THR A 62 -2.20 26.31 9.90
C THR A 62 -0.98 25.47 10.27
N HIS A 63 -0.32 25.81 11.37
CA HIS A 63 0.80 24.99 11.90
C HIS A 63 0.37 23.55 12.19
N ALA A 64 -0.85 23.36 12.68
CA ALA A 64 -1.39 22.01 12.93
C ALA A 64 -1.51 21.21 11.62
N ALA A 65 -2.06 21.78 10.55
CA ALA A 65 -2.17 21.13 9.26
C ALA A 65 -0.79 20.79 8.68
N LEU A 66 0.18 21.70 8.80
CA LEU A 66 1.55 21.46 8.35
C LEU A 66 2.19 20.29 9.11
N ILE A 67 2.15 20.31 10.44
CA ILE A 67 2.75 19.25 11.28
C ILE A 67 2.10 17.90 10.97
N LEU A 68 0.77 17.83 10.89
CA LEU A 68 0.06 16.62 10.57
C LEU A 68 0.42 16.09 9.17
N THR A 69 0.57 16.97 8.20
CA THR A 69 1.00 16.60 6.84
C THR A 69 2.41 16.01 6.83
N LEU A 70 3.35 16.60 7.60
CA LEU A 70 4.71 16.08 7.72
C LEU A 70 4.74 14.72 8.41
N ILE A 71 3.95 14.51 9.45
CA ILE A 71 3.79 13.22 10.12
C ILE A 71 3.21 12.19 9.15
N ALA A 72 2.14 12.56 8.43
CA ALA A 72 1.51 11.68 7.44
C ALA A 72 2.48 11.31 6.32
N PHE A 73 3.29 12.24 5.84
CA PHE A 73 4.32 11.98 4.84
C PHE A 73 5.41 11.02 5.36
N GLY A 74 5.86 11.17 6.59
CA GLY A 74 6.80 10.24 7.22
C GLY A 74 6.22 8.82 7.32
N LEU A 75 4.97 8.69 7.76
CA LEU A 75 4.25 7.40 7.83
C LEU A 75 4.04 6.78 6.44
N LEU A 76 3.72 7.59 5.44
CA LEU A 76 3.58 7.16 4.04
C LEU A 76 4.91 6.63 3.49
N THR A 77 6.02 7.31 3.78
CA THR A 77 7.37 6.87 3.38
C THR A 77 7.73 5.54 4.03
N LEU A 78 7.48 5.40 5.33
CA LEU A 78 7.69 4.15 6.05
C LEU A 78 6.79 3.02 5.48
N GLY A 79 5.52 3.33 5.24
CA GLY A 79 4.59 2.39 4.62
C GLY A 79 5.05 1.96 3.22
N GLY A 80 5.51 2.89 2.39
CA GLY A 80 6.07 2.60 1.07
C GLY A 80 7.29 1.69 1.14
N TRP A 81 8.20 1.93 2.08
CA TRP A 81 9.35 1.06 2.33
C TRP A 81 8.91 -0.37 2.70
N LEU A 82 8.00 -0.52 3.65
CA LEU A 82 7.48 -1.82 4.08
C LEU A 82 6.73 -2.52 2.95
N GLY A 83 5.94 -1.78 2.14
CA GLY A 83 5.29 -2.31 0.94
C GLY A 83 6.29 -2.81 -0.10
N GLY A 84 7.37 -2.06 -0.32
CA GLY A 84 8.48 -2.50 -1.15
C GLY A 84 9.12 -3.81 -0.64
N ALA A 85 9.32 -3.93 0.67
CA ALA A 85 9.86 -5.16 1.27
C ALA A 85 8.91 -6.37 1.05
N ILE A 86 7.59 -6.17 1.14
CA ILE A 86 6.60 -7.24 0.86
C ILE A 86 6.75 -7.76 -0.57
N VAL A 87 6.93 -6.88 -1.52
CA VAL A 87 7.05 -7.23 -2.95
C VAL A 87 8.44 -7.81 -3.24
N PHE A 88 9.52 -7.10 -2.88
CA PHE A 88 10.87 -7.46 -3.33
C PHE A 88 11.58 -8.47 -2.44
N ASN A 89 11.35 -8.46 -1.13
CA ASN A 89 12.02 -9.39 -0.22
C ASN A 89 11.23 -10.69 -0.03
N TYR A 90 9.89 -10.60 -0.02
CA TYR A 90 9.02 -11.76 0.18
C TYR A 90 8.41 -12.28 -1.13
N GLY A 91 8.59 -11.58 -2.26
CA GLY A 91 8.10 -12.00 -3.57
C GLY A 91 6.57 -12.06 -3.68
N MET A 92 5.85 -11.37 -2.80
CA MET A 92 4.38 -11.40 -2.81
C MET A 92 3.83 -10.76 -4.09
N ARG A 93 3.00 -11.52 -4.83
CA ARG A 93 2.42 -11.09 -6.11
C ARG A 93 3.46 -10.80 -7.22
N VAL A 94 4.67 -11.34 -7.09
CA VAL A 94 5.71 -11.25 -8.13
C VAL A 94 5.74 -12.55 -8.90
N LEU A 95 5.53 -12.47 -10.21
CA LEU A 95 5.75 -13.58 -11.13
C LEU A 95 7.23 -13.59 -11.53
N ASN A 96 7.88 -14.75 -11.43
CA ASN A 96 9.25 -14.91 -11.92
C ASN A 96 9.21 -15.19 -13.42
N LEU A 97 9.24 -14.13 -14.22
CA LEU A 97 9.16 -14.20 -15.68
C LEU A 97 10.51 -13.92 -16.36
N VAL A 98 11.63 -14.19 -15.68
CA VAL A 98 12.97 -13.86 -16.19
C VAL A 98 13.28 -14.52 -17.54
N GLU A 99 12.71 -15.71 -17.79
CA GLU A 99 12.90 -16.47 -19.03
C GLU A 99 11.69 -16.41 -19.97
N GLU A 100 10.65 -15.69 -19.58
CA GLU A 100 9.41 -15.59 -20.35
C GLU A 100 9.41 -14.37 -21.28
N PRO A 101 8.80 -14.47 -22.49
CA PRO A 101 8.68 -13.31 -23.37
C PRO A 101 7.78 -12.23 -22.74
N ALA A 102 8.06 -10.95 -23.05
CA ALA A 102 7.35 -9.80 -22.49
C ALA A 102 5.81 -9.87 -22.71
N SER A 103 5.34 -10.56 -23.75
CA SER A 103 3.92 -10.80 -23.99
C SER A 103 3.24 -11.61 -22.89
N ARG A 104 3.98 -12.48 -22.20
CA ARG A 104 3.46 -13.25 -21.06
C ARG A 104 3.35 -12.44 -19.78
N ALA A 105 4.20 -11.44 -19.59
CA ALA A 105 4.16 -10.57 -18.41
C ALA A 105 2.82 -9.82 -18.27
N VAL A 106 2.10 -9.63 -19.37
CA VAL A 106 0.78 -8.96 -19.39
C VAL A 106 -0.40 -9.92 -19.55
N SER A 107 -0.12 -11.23 -19.64
CA SER A 107 -1.16 -12.26 -19.78
C SER A 107 -1.62 -12.75 -18.40
N PRO A 108 -2.93 -12.82 -18.13
CA PRO A 108 -3.47 -13.42 -16.91
C PRO A 108 -3.45 -14.96 -16.92
N ALA A 109 -2.86 -15.59 -17.95
CA ALA A 109 -2.81 -17.05 -18.07
C ALA A 109 -1.98 -17.66 -16.94
N PRO A 110 -2.36 -18.83 -16.39
CA PRO A 110 -1.61 -19.53 -15.37
C PRO A 110 -0.20 -19.90 -15.86
N HIS A 111 0.73 -19.97 -14.92
CA HIS A 111 2.11 -20.36 -15.21
C HIS A 111 2.15 -21.84 -15.66
N PRO A 112 2.99 -22.23 -16.62
CA PRO A 112 3.12 -23.65 -17.04
C PRO A 112 3.43 -24.62 -15.89
N GLU A 113 4.13 -24.12 -14.85
CA GLU A 113 4.44 -24.87 -13.65
C GLU A 113 3.21 -25.11 -12.76
N GLU A 114 2.25 -24.17 -12.75
CA GLU A 114 0.98 -24.31 -12.03
C GLU A 114 0.08 -25.33 -12.74
N GLU A 115 0.02 -25.32 -14.08
CA GLU A 115 -0.70 -26.33 -14.85
C GLU A 115 -0.09 -27.73 -14.71
N ALA A 116 1.23 -27.82 -14.55
CA ALA A 116 1.91 -29.10 -14.33
C ALA A 116 1.69 -29.67 -12.92
N ALA A 117 1.49 -28.81 -11.92
CA ALA A 117 1.22 -29.21 -10.54
C ALA A 117 -0.24 -29.66 -10.30
N GLU A 118 -1.17 -29.27 -11.19
CA GLU A 118 -2.60 -29.66 -11.13
C GLU A 118 -2.90 -30.98 -11.87
N ARG A 119 -1.93 -31.60 -12.55
CA ARG A 119 -2.06 -32.87 -13.27
C ARG A 119 -1.43 -34.03 -12.50
#